data_0435491cc6cc4fa4d8e2d5c832369689
#
_entry.id   0435491cc6cc4fa4d8e2d5c832369689
#
_cell.length_a   1.000
_cell.length_b   1.000
_cell.length_c   1.000
_cell.angle_alpha   90.00
_cell.angle_beta   90.00
_cell.angle_gamma   90.00
#
_symmetry.space_group_name_H-M   'P 1'
#
loop_
_entity.id
_entity.type
_entity.pdbx_description
1 polymer ?
#
loop_
_entity_poly.entity_id
_entity_poly.type
_entity_poly.pdbx_seq_one_letter_code
_entity_poly.pdbx_strand_id
1 'polypeptide(L)'
;MHSKITSLRNTFYQKSSTYITSSLRCLMLGVLAGTACLSSISYAATQPLLLSGKVSSSAKQVVVAPRASRWQIQIQWMAEEGSVVNAGELVAVFDGATEQARLEQTQELLETLELQYRQLEMSLNQEFTEAEGRLKVAEMLVERAKISVSVKSDTITDYQRGQDQLALERALMEQIKAAEALEKSKKQRISGLAKKQLDIDKAKEDIVYYENLLTKLNVVAQHTGPVTYSIHPWYGTKVKSGMNVQPSWKVLDVQASTDFIVESFVHEIDALQLTQNQTVNVTFDAFPSETYSGVITKISSQAESKPQLSNATYFP
;
A
#
# COMPACT_ATOMS: atom_id res chain seq x y z
N MET A 1 -8.99 -30.93 14.81
CA MET A 1 -7.94 -31.88 15.20
C MET A 1 -7.07 -31.17 16.19
N HIS A 2 -7.32 -31.21 17.45
CA HIS A 2 -6.84 -32.13 18.48
C HIS A 2 -5.32 -32.12 18.56
N SER A 3 -4.58 -31.83 19.62
CA SER A 3 -4.79 -32.08 21.07
C SER A 3 -3.67 -31.36 21.81
N LYS A 4 -3.87 -30.66 22.91
CA LYS A 4 -3.82 -31.16 24.28
C LYS A 4 -2.49 -31.86 24.64
N ILE A 5 -1.83 -31.40 25.74
CA ILE A 5 -1.72 -32.09 27.06
C ILE A 5 -0.59 -31.35 27.82
N THR A 6 -0.83 -30.70 28.92
CA THR A 6 -0.88 -31.10 30.33
C THR A 6 0.52 -31.20 30.97
N SER A 7 0.87 -30.29 31.91
CA SER A 7 0.78 -30.43 33.38
C SER A 7 1.61 -31.55 34.01
N LEU A 8 2.45 -31.17 34.99
CA LEU A 8 2.62 -31.83 36.30
C LEU A 8 3.65 -31.07 37.13
N ARG A 9 3.23 -30.41 38.10
CA ARG A 9 3.43 -30.43 39.54
C ARG A 9 4.19 -31.64 40.06
N ASN A 10 5.18 -31.40 40.92
CA ASN A 10 5.28 -32.13 42.19
C ASN A 10 6.19 -31.43 43.18
N THR A 11 5.60 -31.02 44.21
CA THR A 11 5.85 -30.82 45.60
C THR A 11 6.43 -32.08 46.26
N PHE A 12 7.33 -31.93 47.23
CA PHE A 12 7.48 -32.72 48.45
C PHE A 12 8.63 -32.13 49.28
N TYR A 13 8.33 -31.47 50.40
CA TYR A 13 8.09 -31.92 51.76
C TYR A 13 9.35 -32.40 52.47
N GLN A 14 9.91 -31.55 53.37
CA GLN A 14 9.94 -31.58 54.80
C GLN A 14 10.65 -32.80 55.48
N LYS A 15 11.61 -32.52 56.31
CA LYS A 15 11.55 -32.86 57.77
C LYS A 15 12.89 -32.67 58.49
N SER A 16 12.92 -31.75 59.37
CA SER A 16 13.25 -31.69 60.80
C SER A 16 14.07 -32.86 61.40
N SER A 17 15.06 -32.50 62.20
CA SER A 17 15.15 -32.89 63.60
C SER A 17 16.52 -32.52 64.22
N THR A 18 16.54 -31.56 65.09
CA THR A 18 17.00 -31.49 66.50
C THR A 18 17.89 -32.62 67.02
N TYR A 19 18.92 -32.23 67.78
CA TYR A 19 19.33 -32.55 69.16
C TYR A 19 20.73 -31.97 69.40
N ILE A 20 20.91 -30.97 70.30
CA ILE A 20 21.06 -30.92 71.74
C ILE A 20 22.38 -31.54 72.25
N THR A 21 23.04 -30.73 72.96
CA THR A 21 23.83 -30.77 74.21
C THR A 21 25.35 -30.63 74.00
N SER A 22 25.86 -29.61 74.56
CA SER A 22 26.31 -29.28 75.88
C SER A 22 27.79 -29.56 76.08
N SER A 23 28.33 -28.57 76.73
CA SER A 23 29.38 -28.45 77.74
C SER A 23 30.75 -28.03 77.23
N LEU A 24 31.16 -26.91 77.62
CA LEU A 24 31.75 -26.40 78.82
C LEU A 24 33.28 -26.29 78.76
N ARG A 25 33.78 -25.07 78.89
CA ARG A 25 35.04 -24.64 79.55
C ARG A 25 36.40 -24.98 78.90
N CYS A 26 37.09 -23.97 78.55
CA CYS A 26 38.32 -23.41 79.16
C CYS A 26 38.92 -22.40 78.16
N LEU A 27 38.91 -21.16 78.51
CA LEU A 27 40.00 -20.31 79.09
C LEU A 27 41.34 -20.47 78.38
N MET A 28 41.75 -19.45 77.73
CA MET A 28 43.01 -18.74 77.85
C MET A 28 43.43 -18.05 76.56
N LEU A 29 43.55 -16.74 76.67
CA LEU A 29 44.56 -15.86 76.12
C LEU A 29 45.23 -16.27 74.81
N GLY A 30 44.99 -15.38 73.80
CA GLY A 30 45.81 -15.23 72.61
C GLY A 30 45.46 -13.89 71.99
N VAL A 31 46.05 -12.85 72.48
CA VAL A 31 46.15 -11.54 71.80
C VAL A 31 46.98 -11.79 70.54
N LEU A 32 46.35 -11.79 69.40
CA LEU A 32 47.04 -11.54 68.14
C LEU A 32 46.13 -10.77 67.18
N ALA A 33 46.69 -9.62 66.80
CA ALA A 33 46.12 -8.70 65.86
C ALA A 33 45.62 -9.38 64.58
N GLY A 34 44.31 -9.58 64.46
CA GLY A 34 43.64 -9.90 63.17
C GLY A 34 43.23 -8.59 62.54
N THR A 35 44.04 -8.11 61.64
CA THR A 35 43.68 -7.05 60.70
C THR A 35 42.37 -7.37 60.03
N ALA A 36 41.33 -6.69 60.41
CA ALA A 36 40.05 -6.65 59.68
C ALA A 36 40.32 -6.00 58.33
N CYS A 37 40.46 -6.82 57.30
CA CYS A 37 40.30 -6.39 55.93
C CYS A 37 38.84 -5.93 55.76
N LEU A 38 38.62 -4.68 56.08
CA LEU A 38 37.46 -3.94 55.52
C LEU A 38 37.65 -3.91 54.02
N SER A 39 37.13 -4.93 53.35
CA SER A 39 36.86 -4.84 51.93
C SER A 39 35.92 -3.65 51.73
N SER A 40 36.49 -2.51 51.47
CA SER A 40 35.78 -1.36 50.93
C SER A 40 35.16 -1.84 49.62
N ILE A 41 33.86 -2.10 49.67
CA ILE A 41 33.03 -2.23 48.47
C ILE A 41 33.12 -0.84 47.84
N SER A 42 34.07 -0.70 46.90
CA SER A 42 34.14 0.45 46.03
C SER A 42 32.89 0.41 45.18
N TYR A 43 31.87 1.13 45.62
CA TYR A 43 30.79 1.49 44.70
C TYR A 43 31.47 2.32 43.61
N ALA A 44 31.71 1.70 42.49
CA ALA A 44 32.05 2.43 41.26
C ALA A 44 30.83 3.34 41.02
N ALA A 45 30.96 4.58 41.45
CA ALA A 45 29.99 5.61 41.12
C ALA A 45 30.01 5.70 39.57
N THR A 46 29.01 5.10 38.94
CA THR A 46 28.81 5.23 37.51
C THR A 46 28.68 6.73 37.25
N GLN A 47 29.70 7.31 36.65
CA GLN A 47 29.67 8.75 36.33
C GLN A 47 28.50 8.96 35.36
N PRO A 48 27.63 9.96 35.62
CA PRO A 48 26.52 10.21 34.72
C PRO A 48 27.07 10.59 33.34
N LEU A 49 26.68 9.84 32.33
CA LEU A 49 27.02 10.15 30.96
C LEU A 49 26.19 11.36 30.51
N LEU A 50 26.87 12.45 30.19
CA LEU A 50 26.23 13.67 29.70
C LEU A 50 26.23 13.63 28.17
N LEU A 51 25.04 13.66 27.58
CA LEU A 51 24.83 13.67 26.13
C LEU A 51 24.09 14.94 25.75
N SER A 52 24.50 15.53 24.64
CA SER A 52 23.72 16.58 24.00
C SER A 52 22.85 15.97 22.87
N GLY A 53 21.62 16.48 22.81
CA GLY A 53 20.66 15.98 21.81
C GLY A 53 19.83 17.10 21.22
N LYS A 54 19.13 16.79 20.17
CA LYS A 54 18.17 17.67 19.49
C LYS A 54 16.76 17.16 19.73
N VAL A 55 15.87 18.08 20.14
CA VAL A 55 14.44 17.77 20.21
C VAL A 55 13.89 17.60 18.80
N SER A 56 13.19 16.51 18.58
CA SER A 56 12.46 16.19 17.35
C SER A 56 11.06 15.73 17.69
N SER A 57 10.15 15.75 16.74
CA SER A 57 8.83 15.16 16.94
C SER A 57 8.89 13.66 16.64
N SER A 58 8.16 12.85 17.41
CA SER A 58 8.07 11.40 17.20
C SER A 58 7.42 11.03 15.87
N ALA A 59 6.50 11.88 15.41
CA ALA A 59 5.81 11.71 14.14
C ALA A 59 5.94 12.98 13.29
N LYS A 60 6.36 12.78 12.05
CA LYS A 60 6.56 13.84 11.06
C LYS A 60 5.95 13.42 9.74
N GLN A 61 4.97 14.19 9.28
CA GLN A 61 4.44 14.04 7.93
C GLN A 61 5.25 14.92 6.98
N VAL A 62 5.90 14.27 6.02
CA VAL A 62 6.58 14.97 4.93
C VAL A 62 5.62 15.05 3.75
N VAL A 63 5.18 16.27 3.42
CA VAL A 63 4.34 16.53 2.25
C VAL A 63 5.22 16.71 1.03
N VAL A 64 5.06 15.80 0.08
CA VAL A 64 5.76 15.84 -1.20
C VAL A 64 4.79 16.16 -2.33
N ALA A 65 5.28 16.80 -3.37
CA ALA A 65 4.50 17.08 -4.56
C ALA A 65 4.04 15.75 -5.21
N PRO A 66 2.74 15.57 -5.46
CA PRO A 66 2.20 14.36 -6.07
C PRO A 66 2.67 14.21 -7.51
N ARG A 67 2.52 12.99 -8.05
CA ARG A 67 2.72 12.77 -9.49
C ARG A 67 1.55 13.42 -10.23
N ALA A 68 1.87 14.17 -11.26
CA ALA A 68 0.92 14.79 -12.17
C ALA A 68 1.27 14.36 -13.61
N SER A 69 0.36 14.63 -14.54
CA SER A 69 0.59 14.35 -15.97
C SER A 69 1.71 15.20 -16.57
N ARG A 70 2.14 16.24 -15.87
CA ARG A 70 3.23 17.14 -16.24
C ARG A 70 4.48 16.86 -15.40
N TRP A 71 5.64 17.26 -15.92
CA TRP A 71 6.92 17.16 -15.21
C TRP A 71 7.06 18.16 -14.04
N GLN A 72 6.20 19.20 -14.01
CA GLN A 72 6.06 20.16 -12.90
C GLN A 72 4.59 20.40 -12.59
N ILE A 73 4.30 20.66 -11.34
CA ILE A 73 2.98 21.02 -10.83
C ILE A 73 3.07 22.31 -10.03
N GLN A 74 2.10 23.19 -10.20
CA GLN A 74 2.03 24.43 -9.44
C GLN A 74 1.32 24.20 -8.11
N ILE A 75 1.86 24.82 -7.07
CA ILE A 75 1.22 24.88 -5.77
C ILE A 75 0.21 26.02 -5.79
N GLN A 76 -1.08 25.71 -5.68
CA GLN A 76 -2.12 26.75 -5.64
C GLN A 76 -2.19 27.39 -4.27
N TRP A 77 -2.18 26.58 -3.22
CA TRP A 77 -2.31 27.04 -1.87
C TRP A 77 -1.52 26.16 -0.90
N MET A 78 -1.05 26.77 0.21
CA MET A 78 -0.39 26.10 1.33
C MET A 78 -0.83 26.74 2.61
N ALA A 79 -0.92 25.97 3.71
CA ALA A 79 -1.09 26.48 5.06
C ALA A 79 0.10 27.36 5.44
N GLU A 80 -0.13 28.41 6.21
CA GLU A 80 0.91 29.38 6.58
C GLU A 80 2.04 28.73 7.39
N GLU A 81 3.26 29.16 7.14
CA GLU A 81 4.43 28.67 7.87
C GLU A 81 4.34 29.04 9.35
N GLY A 82 4.55 28.06 10.22
CA GLY A 82 4.44 28.24 11.67
C GLY A 82 3.00 28.13 12.22
N SER A 83 1.97 28.10 11.36
CA SER A 83 0.61 27.83 11.83
C SER A 83 0.48 26.40 12.33
N VAL A 84 -0.39 26.19 13.30
CA VAL A 84 -0.74 24.86 13.80
C VAL A 84 -1.98 24.39 13.07
N VAL A 85 -1.86 23.26 12.36
CA VAL A 85 -2.96 22.60 11.65
C VAL A 85 -3.43 21.40 12.44
N ASN A 86 -4.72 21.08 12.34
CA ASN A 86 -5.30 19.89 12.96
C ASN A 86 -5.26 18.69 12.02
N ALA A 87 -5.26 17.48 12.59
CA ALA A 87 -5.38 16.26 11.78
C ALA A 87 -6.65 16.29 10.93
N GLY A 88 -6.53 16.01 9.62
CA GLY A 88 -7.60 16.13 8.62
C GLY A 88 -7.74 17.50 7.98
N GLU A 89 -7.07 18.52 8.46
CA GLU A 89 -7.10 19.87 7.89
C GLU A 89 -6.23 19.95 6.62
N LEU A 90 -6.65 20.76 5.65
CA LEU A 90 -5.96 20.94 4.38
C LEU A 90 -4.62 21.67 4.61
N VAL A 91 -3.52 21.13 4.08
CA VAL A 91 -2.17 21.72 4.24
C VAL A 91 -1.53 22.17 2.94
N ALA A 92 -1.89 21.53 1.83
CA ALA A 92 -1.43 21.95 0.51
C ALA A 92 -2.45 21.59 -0.57
N VAL A 93 -2.61 22.46 -1.55
CA VAL A 93 -3.43 22.27 -2.75
C VAL A 93 -2.55 22.48 -3.97
N PHE A 94 -2.53 21.48 -4.83
CA PHE A 94 -1.82 21.55 -6.11
C PHE A 94 -2.79 21.78 -7.27
N ASP A 95 -2.29 22.37 -8.36
CA ASP A 95 -3.10 22.63 -9.53
C ASP A 95 -3.51 21.33 -10.24
N GLY A 96 -4.79 21.07 -10.27
CA GLY A 96 -5.41 19.91 -10.90
C GLY A 96 -6.24 20.23 -12.15
N ALA A 97 -6.16 21.42 -12.68
CA ALA A 97 -7.02 21.83 -13.81
C ALA A 97 -6.85 20.90 -15.03
N THR A 98 -5.63 20.45 -15.30
CA THR A 98 -5.36 19.52 -16.41
C THR A 98 -5.95 18.15 -16.15
N GLU A 99 -5.79 17.63 -14.94
CA GLU A 99 -6.31 16.33 -14.50
C GLU A 99 -7.83 16.34 -14.50
N GLN A 100 -8.44 17.43 -14.04
CA GLN A 100 -9.88 17.63 -14.08
C GLN A 100 -10.42 17.63 -15.53
N ALA A 101 -9.79 18.37 -16.43
CA ALA A 101 -10.18 18.36 -17.84
C ALA A 101 -10.03 16.99 -18.50
N ARG A 102 -9.00 16.22 -18.10
CA ARG A 102 -8.81 14.83 -18.56
C ARG A 102 -9.90 13.91 -18.04
N LEU A 103 -10.28 14.06 -16.78
CA LEU A 103 -11.38 13.30 -16.18
C LEU A 103 -12.67 13.53 -16.96
N GLU A 104 -13.06 14.79 -17.19
CA GLU A 104 -14.25 15.16 -17.94
C GLU A 104 -14.23 14.59 -19.37
N GLN A 105 -13.10 14.75 -20.09
CA GLN A 105 -12.93 14.20 -21.42
C GLN A 105 -13.07 12.67 -21.45
N THR A 106 -12.57 11.98 -20.44
CA THR A 106 -12.64 10.51 -20.37
C THR A 106 -14.05 10.05 -20.01
N GLN A 107 -14.78 10.82 -19.20
CA GLN A 107 -16.19 10.56 -18.91
C GLN A 107 -17.08 10.71 -20.17
N GLU A 108 -16.87 11.76 -20.98
CA GLU A 108 -17.55 11.92 -22.26
C GLU A 108 -17.20 10.79 -23.25
N LEU A 109 -15.92 10.35 -23.26
CA LEU A 109 -15.48 9.21 -24.06
C LEU A 109 -16.19 7.93 -23.63
N LEU A 110 -16.31 7.69 -22.33
CA LEU A 110 -17.00 6.51 -21.78
C LEU A 110 -18.47 6.49 -22.25
N GLU A 111 -19.18 7.59 -22.14
CA GLU A 111 -20.58 7.69 -22.62
C GLU A 111 -20.68 7.37 -24.12
N THR A 112 -19.77 7.92 -24.92
CA THR A 112 -19.69 7.64 -26.35
C THR A 112 -19.43 6.15 -26.63
N LEU A 113 -18.51 5.52 -25.91
CA LEU A 113 -18.20 4.10 -26.05
C LEU A 113 -19.38 3.20 -25.67
N GLU A 114 -20.13 3.56 -24.62
CA GLU A 114 -21.32 2.82 -24.19
C GLU A 114 -22.46 2.93 -25.23
N LEU A 115 -22.63 4.10 -25.86
CA LEU A 115 -23.56 4.25 -26.98
C LEU A 115 -23.15 3.39 -28.18
N GLN A 116 -21.89 3.42 -28.55
CA GLN A 116 -21.35 2.59 -29.62
C GLN A 116 -21.47 1.09 -29.34
N TYR A 117 -21.27 0.69 -28.08
CA TYR A 117 -21.45 -0.71 -27.66
C TYR A 117 -22.90 -1.15 -27.90
N ARG A 118 -23.89 -0.37 -27.47
CA ARG A 118 -25.33 -0.66 -27.68
C ARG A 118 -25.69 -0.74 -29.16
N GLN A 119 -25.16 0.18 -29.99
CA GLN A 119 -25.39 0.14 -31.45
C GLN A 119 -24.79 -1.11 -32.08
N LEU A 120 -23.55 -1.45 -31.71
CA LEU A 120 -22.87 -2.64 -32.20
C LEU A 120 -23.61 -3.92 -31.75
N GLU A 121 -24.07 -3.96 -30.50
CA GLU A 121 -24.84 -5.09 -29.97
C GLU A 121 -26.12 -5.33 -30.77
N MET A 122 -26.88 -4.26 -31.05
CA MET A 122 -28.10 -4.35 -31.88
C MET A 122 -27.77 -4.87 -33.29
N SER A 123 -26.77 -4.32 -33.94
CA SER A 123 -26.34 -4.75 -35.30
C SER A 123 -25.90 -6.19 -35.33
N LEU A 124 -25.06 -6.63 -34.41
CA LEU A 124 -24.56 -8.00 -34.36
C LEU A 124 -25.65 -9.01 -33.96
N ASN A 125 -26.62 -8.62 -33.12
CA ASN A 125 -27.78 -9.44 -32.81
C ASN A 125 -28.71 -9.59 -34.02
N GLN A 126 -28.90 -8.53 -34.81
CA GLN A 126 -29.65 -8.62 -36.07
C GLN A 126 -28.97 -9.58 -37.05
N GLU A 127 -27.66 -9.43 -37.30
CA GLU A 127 -26.90 -10.34 -38.20
C GLU A 127 -26.99 -11.79 -37.72
N PHE A 128 -26.91 -12.02 -36.41
CA PHE A 128 -27.03 -13.37 -35.84
C PHE A 128 -28.44 -13.95 -36.08
N THR A 129 -29.48 -13.19 -35.80
CA THR A 129 -30.88 -13.61 -36.01
C THR A 129 -31.18 -13.88 -37.49
N GLU A 130 -30.64 -13.05 -38.39
CA GLU A 130 -30.76 -13.31 -39.85
C GLU A 130 -30.06 -14.58 -40.28
N ALA A 131 -28.86 -14.85 -39.75
CA ALA A 131 -28.13 -16.08 -40.05
C ALA A 131 -28.85 -17.33 -39.50
N GLU A 132 -29.41 -17.23 -38.29
CA GLU A 132 -30.25 -18.29 -37.70
C GLU A 132 -31.52 -18.58 -38.56
N GLY A 133 -32.20 -17.51 -39.01
CA GLY A 133 -33.33 -17.62 -39.90
C GLY A 133 -32.98 -18.28 -41.24
N ARG A 134 -31.82 -17.92 -41.83
CA ARG A 134 -31.34 -18.56 -43.06
C ARG A 134 -31.07 -20.06 -42.89
N LEU A 135 -30.43 -20.44 -41.80
CA LEU A 135 -30.20 -21.85 -41.47
C LEU A 135 -31.54 -22.61 -41.33
N LYS A 136 -32.51 -22.03 -40.63
CA LYS A 136 -33.83 -22.64 -40.47
C LYS A 136 -34.55 -22.87 -41.80
N VAL A 137 -34.50 -21.89 -42.72
CA VAL A 137 -35.02 -22.01 -44.05
C VAL A 137 -34.29 -23.12 -44.86
N ALA A 138 -32.95 -23.17 -44.78
CA ALA A 138 -32.15 -24.19 -45.44
C ALA A 138 -32.49 -25.61 -44.92
N GLU A 139 -32.67 -25.78 -43.61
CA GLU A 139 -33.12 -27.05 -43.00
C GLU A 139 -34.47 -27.51 -43.54
N MET A 140 -35.44 -26.59 -43.63
CA MET A 140 -36.77 -26.91 -44.23
C MET A 140 -36.67 -27.27 -45.70
N LEU A 141 -35.78 -26.65 -46.49
CA LEU A 141 -35.55 -26.98 -47.88
C LEU A 141 -34.94 -28.38 -48.04
N VAL A 142 -34.00 -28.77 -47.19
CA VAL A 142 -33.43 -30.11 -47.12
C VAL A 142 -34.54 -31.14 -46.84
N GLU A 143 -35.37 -30.86 -45.81
CA GLU A 143 -36.45 -31.78 -45.46
C GLU A 143 -37.45 -31.96 -46.61
N ARG A 144 -37.84 -30.86 -47.26
CA ARG A 144 -38.68 -30.91 -48.46
C ARG A 144 -38.04 -31.77 -49.61
N ALA A 145 -36.75 -31.55 -49.87
CA ALA A 145 -36.02 -32.28 -50.89
C ALA A 145 -35.90 -33.78 -50.56
N LYS A 146 -35.70 -34.15 -49.32
CA LYS A 146 -35.70 -35.55 -48.84
C LYS A 146 -37.04 -36.20 -49.06
N ILE A 147 -38.15 -35.51 -48.77
CA ILE A 147 -39.49 -36.01 -49.03
C ILE A 147 -39.66 -36.28 -50.54
N SER A 148 -39.25 -35.34 -51.42
CA SER A 148 -39.32 -35.53 -52.88
C SER A 148 -38.57 -36.79 -53.39
N VAL A 149 -37.31 -36.96 -52.87
CA VAL A 149 -36.51 -38.19 -53.26
C VAL A 149 -37.12 -39.47 -52.69
N SER A 150 -37.83 -39.42 -51.54
CA SER A 150 -38.43 -40.60 -50.88
C SER A 150 -39.65 -41.13 -51.59
N VAL A 151 -40.30 -40.35 -52.47
CA VAL A 151 -41.49 -40.76 -53.21
C VAL A 151 -41.16 -41.86 -54.27
N LYS A 152 -41.59 -43.07 -54.00
CA LYS A 152 -41.47 -44.23 -54.91
C LYS A 152 -42.74 -44.34 -55.70
N SER A 153 -42.74 -43.92 -57.00
CA SER A 153 -43.86 -44.12 -57.96
C SER A 153 -43.32 -44.60 -59.27
N ASP A 154 -44.00 -45.56 -59.88
CA ASP A 154 -43.65 -46.07 -61.17
C ASP A 154 -43.88 -45.07 -62.32
N THR A 155 -44.56 -43.97 -62.06
CA THR A 155 -44.80 -42.89 -63.02
C THR A 155 -43.63 -41.84 -63.05
N ILE A 156 -42.67 -41.92 -62.15
CA ILE A 156 -41.52 -40.98 -62.07
C ILE A 156 -40.40 -41.46 -62.97
N THR A 157 -40.02 -40.68 -63.98
CA THR A 157 -38.92 -40.98 -64.92
C THR A 157 -37.56 -40.94 -64.21
N ASP A 158 -36.55 -41.71 -64.73
CA ASP A 158 -35.18 -41.66 -64.19
C ASP A 158 -34.58 -40.26 -64.25
N TYR A 159 -34.93 -39.49 -65.25
CA TYR A 159 -34.54 -38.05 -65.33
C TYR A 159 -35.07 -37.23 -64.13
N GLN A 160 -36.34 -37.42 -63.81
CA GLN A 160 -36.94 -36.72 -62.65
C GLN A 160 -36.28 -37.14 -61.31
N ARG A 161 -35.99 -38.43 -61.14
CA ARG A 161 -35.24 -38.92 -59.96
C ARG A 161 -33.86 -38.28 -59.85
N GLY A 162 -33.14 -38.15 -60.98
CA GLY A 162 -31.85 -37.46 -61.02
C GLY A 162 -31.96 -35.98 -60.66
N GLN A 163 -33.02 -35.29 -61.09
CA GLN A 163 -33.28 -33.91 -60.73
C GLN A 163 -33.60 -33.75 -59.24
N ASP A 164 -34.40 -34.63 -58.66
CA ASP A 164 -34.71 -34.56 -57.19
C ASP A 164 -33.50 -34.88 -56.37
N GLN A 165 -32.63 -35.80 -56.78
CA GLN A 165 -31.39 -36.08 -56.09
C GLN A 165 -30.41 -34.90 -56.14
N LEU A 166 -30.25 -34.25 -57.28
CA LEU A 166 -29.45 -33.04 -57.44
C LEU A 166 -30.02 -31.88 -56.60
N ALA A 167 -31.35 -31.76 -56.51
CA ALA A 167 -32.00 -30.78 -55.64
C ALA A 167 -31.69 -30.99 -54.13
N LEU A 168 -31.68 -32.27 -53.68
CA LEU A 168 -31.30 -32.64 -52.35
C LEU A 168 -29.84 -32.26 -52.05
N GLU A 169 -28.91 -32.61 -52.96
CA GLU A 169 -27.49 -32.27 -52.78
C GLU A 169 -27.26 -30.74 -52.70
N ARG A 170 -27.95 -29.96 -53.53
CA ARG A 170 -27.93 -28.51 -53.51
C ARG A 170 -28.46 -27.94 -52.17
N ALA A 171 -29.56 -28.50 -51.67
CA ALA A 171 -30.15 -28.10 -50.40
C ALA A 171 -29.22 -28.42 -49.23
N LEU A 172 -28.55 -29.58 -49.22
CA LEU A 172 -27.55 -29.94 -48.22
C LEU A 172 -26.35 -28.99 -48.23
N MET A 173 -25.84 -28.65 -49.43
CA MET A 173 -24.75 -27.68 -49.54
C MET A 173 -25.16 -26.31 -49.03
N GLU A 174 -26.38 -25.85 -49.27
CA GLU A 174 -26.88 -24.57 -48.76
C GLU A 174 -27.07 -24.60 -47.23
N GLN A 175 -27.51 -25.71 -46.65
CA GLN A 175 -27.59 -25.90 -45.22
C GLN A 175 -26.21 -25.79 -44.57
N ILE A 176 -25.18 -26.44 -45.16
CA ILE A 176 -23.81 -26.35 -44.65
C ILE A 176 -23.32 -24.89 -44.67
N LYS A 177 -23.51 -24.18 -45.78
CA LYS A 177 -23.13 -22.75 -45.88
C LYS A 177 -23.87 -21.89 -44.88
N ALA A 178 -25.15 -22.13 -44.66
CA ALA A 178 -25.94 -21.39 -43.69
C ALA A 178 -25.48 -21.66 -42.25
N ALA A 179 -25.12 -22.91 -41.94
CA ALA A 179 -24.54 -23.29 -40.64
C ALA A 179 -23.17 -22.60 -40.39
N GLU A 180 -22.30 -22.59 -41.40
CA GLU A 180 -21.02 -21.89 -41.33
C GLU A 180 -21.22 -20.38 -41.15
N ALA A 181 -22.18 -19.78 -41.85
CA ALA A 181 -22.52 -18.36 -41.71
C ALA A 181 -23.03 -18.03 -40.29
N LEU A 182 -23.84 -18.91 -39.69
CA LEU A 182 -24.31 -18.76 -38.31
C LEU A 182 -23.14 -18.83 -37.33
N GLU A 183 -22.27 -19.81 -37.43
CA GLU A 183 -21.08 -19.90 -36.57
C GLU A 183 -20.14 -18.72 -36.74
N LYS A 184 -19.99 -18.18 -37.94
CA LYS A 184 -19.23 -16.96 -38.19
C LYS A 184 -19.86 -15.77 -37.51
N SER A 185 -21.17 -15.53 -37.65
CA SER A 185 -21.87 -14.41 -37.01
C SER A 185 -21.82 -14.51 -35.49
N LYS A 186 -21.95 -15.70 -34.91
CA LYS A 186 -21.79 -15.95 -33.48
C LYS A 186 -20.40 -15.57 -32.98
N LYS A 187 -19.34 -15.96 -33.66
CA LYS A 187 -17.95 -15.59 -33.32
C LYS A 187 -17.73 -14.09 -33.46
N GLN A 188 -18.24 -13.46 -34.52
CA GLN A 188 -18.16 -12.02 -34.72
C GLN A 188 -18.87 -11.26 -33.60
N ARG A 189 -20.05 -11.71 -33.16
CA ARG A 189 -20.79 -11.12 -32.05
C ARG A 189 -19.97 -11.17 -30.75
N ILE A 190 -19.46 -12.36 -30.38
CA ILE A 190 -18.67 -12.53 -29.14
C ILE A 190 -17.40 -11.68 -29.18
N SER A 191 -16.62 -11.77 -30.25
CA SER A 191 -15.35 -11.06 -30.36
C SER A 191 -15.52 -9.54 -30.50
N GLY A 192 -16.55 -9.11 -31.24
CA GLY A 192 -16.83 -7.67 -31.42
C GLY A 192 -17.26 -6.99 -30.14
N LEU A 193 -18.19 -7.62 -29.39
CA LEU A 193 -18.64 -7.11 -28.09
C LEU A 193 -17.53 -7.14 -27.05
N ALA A 194 -16.75 -8.24 -27.00
CA ALA A 194 -15.63 -8.35 -26.08
C ALA A 194 -14.58 -7.23 -26.31
N LYS A 195 -14.27 -6.95 -27.58
CA LYS A 195 -13.34 -5.85 -27.92
C LYS A 195 -13.88 -4.50 -27.45
N LYS A 196 -15.14 -4.20 -27.72
CA LYS A 196 -15.74 -2.92 -27.33
C LYS A 196 -15.88 -2.81 -25.81
N GLN A 197 -16.17 -3.92 -25.11
CA GLN A 197 -16.18 -3.97 -23.64
C GLN A 197 -14.81 -3.63 -23.06
N LEU A 198 -13.74 -4.14 -23.67
CA LEU A 198 -12.37 -3.81 -23.24
C LEU A 198 -12.07 -2.30 -23.36
N ASP A 199 -12.56 -1.65 -24.44
CA ASP A 199 -12.42 -0.20 -24.60
C ASP A 199 -13.16 0.57 -23.48
N ILE A 200 -14.35 0.12 -23.10
CA ILE A 200 -15.15 0.66 -21.99
C ILE A 200 -14.43 0.46 -20.66
N ASP A 201 -13.94 -0.74 -20.39
CA ASP A 201 -13.26 -1.06 -19.14
C ASP A 201 -11.99 -0.21 -18.97
N LYS A 202 -11.24 0.00 -20.05
CA LYS A 202 -10.08 0.88 -20.07
C LYS A 202 -10.46 2.34 -19.76
N ALA A 203 -11.54 2.86 -20.35
CA ALA A 203 -12.01 4.20 -20.03
C ALA A 203 -12.43 4.34 -18.57
N LYS A 204 -13.06 3.31 -17.98
CA LYS A 204 -13.39 3.28 -16.55
C LYS A 204 -12.16 3.25 -15.66
N GLU A 205 -11.13 2.49 -16.02
CA GLU A 205 -9.85 2.50 -15.29
C GLU A 205 -9.18 3.87 -15.35
N ASP A 206 -9.19 4.52 -16.50
CA ASP A 206 -8.64 5.87 -16.67
C ASP A 206 -9.39 6.90 -15.80
N ILE A 207 -10.72 6.81 -15.69
CA ILE A 207 -11.54 7.66 -14.80
C ILE A 207 -11.09 7.48 -13.34
N VAL A 208 -11.04 6.24 -12.86
CA VAL A 208 -10.58 5.93 -11.49
C VAL A 208 -9.17 6.44 -11.24
N TYR A 209 -8.29 6.34 -12.24
CA TYR A 209 -6.93 6.86 -12.15
C TYR A 209 -6.93 8.39 -11.95
N TYR A 210 -7.69 9.17 -12.76
CA TYR A 210 -7.75 10.62 -12.64
C TYR A 210 -8.42 11.08 -11.34
N GLU A 211 -9.48 10.40 -10.88
CA GLU A 211 -10.13 10.68 -9.60
C GLU A 211 -9.18 10.50 -8.42
N ASN A 212 -8.44 9.38 -8.41
CA ASN A 212 -7.41 9.12 -7.39
C ASN A 212 -6.27 10.14 -7.44
N LEU A 213 -5.91 10.61 -8.63
CA LEU A 213 -4.89 11.63 -8.81
C LEU A 213 -5.36 12.96 -8.24
N LEU A 214 -6.59 13.40 -8.57
CA LEU A 214 -7.19 14.63 -8.05
C LEU A 214 -7.32 14.62 -6.52
N THR A 215 -7.67 13.48 -5.94
CA THR A 215 -7.72 13.34 -4.48
C THR A 215 -6.34 13.58 -3.84
N LYS A 216 -5.27 13.12 -4.48
CA LYS A 216 -3.88 13.31 -4.00
C LYS A 216 -3.36 14.73 -4.16
N LEU A 217 -4.00 15.57 -5.00
CA LEU A 217 -3.63 16.97 -5.16
C LEU A 217 -4.05 17.83 -3.97
N ASN A 218 -5.03 17.37 -3.19
CA ASN A 218 -5.48 17.99 -1.95
C ASN A 218 -4.88 17.24 -0.77
N VAL A 219 -3.78 17.75 -0.22
CA VAL A 219 -3.06 17.08 0.85
C VAL A 219 -3.58 17.58 2.20
N VAL A 220 -3.95 16.63 3.06
CA VAL A 220 -4.42 16.90 4.44
C VAL A 220 -3.36 16.50 5.47
N ALA A 221 -3.40 17.17 6.61
CA ALA A 221 -2.55 16.85 7.76
C ALA A 221 -2.93 15.48 8.34
N GLN A 222 -1.95 14.63 8.58
CA GLN A 222 -2.14 13.35 9.28
C GLN A 222 -2.08 13.53 10.80
N HIS A 223 -1.37 14.57 11.26
CA HIS A 223 -1.15 14.88 12.66
C HIS A 223 -1.43 16.35 12.92
N THR A 224 -1.84 16.66 14.14
CA THR A 224 -1.95 18.05 14.61
C THR A 224 -0.57 18.57 14.93
N GLY A 225 -0.20 19.73 14.36
CA GLY A 225 1.08 20.33 14.65
C GLY A 225 1.49 21.49 13.73
N PRO A 226 2.66 22.09 13.99
CA PRO A 226 3.14 23.24 13.22
C PRO A 226 3.60 22.84 11.81
N VAL A 227 3.33 23.73 10.87
CA VAL A 227 3.74 23.63 9.46
C VAL A 227 5.13 24.26 9.29
N THR A 228 6.03 23.56 8.61
CA THR A 228 7.35 24.07 8.27
C THR A 228 7.60 23.93 6.77
N TYR A 229 7.97 25.02 6.10
CA TYR A 229 8.23 24.99 4.67
C TYR A 229 9.59 24.39 4.34
N SER A 230 9.64 23.60 3.29
CA SER A 230 10.89 23.03 2.77
C SER A 230 11.63 24.04 1.89
N ILE A 231 12.92 23.81 1.70
CA ILE A 231 13.76 24.63 0.79
C ILE A 231 13.61 24.07 -0.62
N HIS A 232 13.34 24.96 -1.59
CA HIS A 232 13.24 24.61 -3.00
C HIS A 232 14.63 24.21 -3.52
N PRO A 233 14.81 23.02 -4.13
CA PRO A 233 16.13 22.51 -4.52
C PRO A 233 16.92 23.41 -5.48
N TRP A 234 16.22 24.11 -6.38
CA TRP A 234 16.89 24.95 -7.39
C TRP A 234 17.09 26.40 -6.97
N TYR A 235 16.13 26.96 -6.23
CA TYR A 235 16.19 28.39 -5.87
C TYR A 235 16.84 28.64 -4.54
N GLY A 236 17.03 27.60 -3.69
CA GLY A 236 17.58 27.75 -2.33
C GLY A 236 16.71 28.57 -1.38
N THR A 237 15.51 28.95 -1.80
CA THR A 237 14.51 29.68 -1.00
C THR A 237 13.42 28.75 -0.52
N LYS A 238 12.68 29.14 0.51
CA LYS A 238 11.52 28.39 0.97
C LYS A 238 10.46 28.27 -0.13
N VAL A 239 9.86 27.09 -0.24
CA VAL A 239 8.74 26.85 -1.13
C VAL A 239 7.56 27.73 -0.71
N LYS A 240 6.85 28.30 -1.70
CA LYS A 240 5.68 29.18 -1.48
C LYS A 240 4.56 28.85 -2.44
N SER A 241 3.34 29.26 -2.10
CA SER A 241 2.21 29.23 -3.04
C SER A 241 2.54 29.94 -4.35
N GLY A 242 2.09 29.42 -5.48
CA GLY A 242 2.39 29.92 -6.82
C GLY A 242 3.66 29.34 -7.45
N MET A 243 4.53 28.68 -6.71
CA MET A 243 5.75 28.06 -7.25
C MET A 243 5.46 26.73 -7.96
N ASN A 244 6.27 26.42 -8.97
CA ASN A 244 6.27 25.12 -9.64
C ASN A 244 7.25 24.18 -8.95
N VAL A 245 6.81 22.96 -8.67
CA VAL A 245 7.60 21.91 -8.06
C VAL A 245 7.56 20.65 -8.91
N GLN A 246 8.60 19.83 -8.83
CA GLN A 246 8.60 18.51 -9.49
C GLN A 246 7.95 17.46 -8.60
N PRO A 247 7.38 16.40 -9.18
CA PRO A 247 6.88 15.25 -8.44
C PRO A 247 7.92 14.70 -7.47
N SER A 248 7.46 14.34 -6.29
CA SER A 248 8.29 13.82 -5.18
C SER A 248 9.19 14.86 -4.50
N TRP A 249 9.18 16.12 -4.91
CA TRP A 249 9.86 17.15 -4.15
C TRP A 249 9.12 17.49 -2.88
N LYS A 250 9.90 17.69 -1.85
CA LYS A 250 9.40 18.06 -0.54
C LYS A 250 8.91 19.51 -0.55
N VAL A 251 7.69 19.73 -0.12
CA VAL A 251 7.03 21.04 -0.13
C VAL A 251 6.96 21.61 1.28
N LEU A 252 6.42 20.86 2.22
CA LEU A 252 6.32 21.23 3.62
C LEU A 252 6.36 19.99 4.52
N ASP A 253 6.55 20.24 5.80
CA ASP A 253 6.47 19.24 6.87
C ASP A 253 5.42 19.65 7.88
N VAL A 254 4.64 18.69 8.38
CA VAL A 254 3.81 18.84 9.57
C VAL A 254 4.41 17.96 10.66
N GLN A 255 4.81 18.58 11.77
CA GLN A 255 5.40 17.87 12.90
C GLN A 255 4.31 17.65 13.96
N ALA A 256 4.20 16.42 14.49
CA ALA A 256 3.25 16.17 15.57
C ALA A 256 3.66 16.99 16.81
N SER A 257 2.68 17.63 17.45
CA SER A 257 2.90 18.45 18.64
C SER A 257 2.68 17.68 19.95
N THR A 258 2.33 16.41 19.89
CA THR A 258 1.97 15.62 21.07
C THR A 258 3.11 14.81 21.67
N ASP A 259 3.99 14.28 20.83
CA ASP A 259 5.05 13.38 21.28
C ASP A 259 6.42 13.88 20.80
N PHE A 260 7.25 14.26 21.74
CA PHE A 260 8.62 14.68 21.44
C PHE A 260 9.61 13.58 21.77
N ILE A 261 10.62 13.46 20.92
CA ILE A 261 11.79 12.62 21.15
C ILE A 261 13.04 13.49 21.16
N VAL A 262 14.03 13.07 21.93
CA VAL A 262 15.36 13.67 21.92
C VAL A 262 16.28 12.72 21.18
N GLU A 263 16.78 13.14 20.04
CA GLU A 263 17.80 12.41 19.29
C GLU A 263 19.17 12.84 19.79
N SER A 264 19.94 11.91 20.29
CA SER A 264 21.29 12.12 20.81
C SER A 264 22.27 11.19 20.13
N PHE A 265 23.51 11.63 19.97
CA PHE A 265 24.58 10.82 19.41
C PHE A 265 25.57 10.44 20.51
N VAL A 266 25.76 9.15 20.69
CA VAL A 266 26.65 8.57 21.68
C VAL A 266 27.92 8.05 21.01
N HIS A 267 29.07 8.31 21.62
CA HIS A 267 30.34 7.76 21.16
C HIS A 267 30.37 6.24 21.34
N GLU A 268 31.02 5.52 20.41
CA GLU A 268 31.08 4.05 20.42
C GLU A 268 31.53 3.45 21.76
N ILE A 269 32.48 4.11 22.44
CA ILE A 269 33.01 3.64 23.74
C ILE A 269 31.93 3.69 24.83
N ASP A 270 31.05 4.69 24.79
CA ASP A 270 30.05 4.94 25.83
C ASP A 270 28.72 4.23 25.51
N ALA A 271 28.50 3.82 24.27
CA ALA A 271 27.28 3.17 23.83
C ALA A 271 26.99 1.87 24.59
N LEU A 272 28.02 1.16 25.05
CA LEU A 272 27.89 -0.08 25.83
C LEU A 272 27.30 0.15 27.24
N GLN A 273 27.31 1.40 27.75
CA GLN A 273 26.74 1.75 29.06
C GLN A 273 25.23 2.04 28.99
N LEU A 274 24.68 2.16 27.79
CA LEU A 274 23.28 2.47 27.58
C LEU A 274 22.46 1.20 27.33
N THR A 275 21.29 1.17 27.94
CA THR A 275 20.33 0.08 27.75
C THR A 275 18.97 0.62 27.34
N GLN A 276 18.27 -0.13 26.50
CA GLN A 276 16.91 0.21 26.13
C GLN A 276 16.00 0.17 27.38
N ASN A 277 15.05 1.08 27.45
CA ASN A 277 14.17 1.32 28.61
C ASN A 277 14.87 1.91 29.86
N GLN A 278 16.10 2.40 29.74
CA GLN A 278 16.79 3.12 30.80
C GLN A 278 16.16 4.51 30.98
N THR A 279 15.90 4.90 32.23
CA THR A 279 15.43 6.24 32.55
C THR A 279 16.58 7.24 32.48
N VAL A 280 16.33 8.37 31.83
CA VAL A 280 17.30 9.47 31.67
C VAL A 280 16.67 10.79 32.12
N ASN A 281 17.50 11.69 32.58
CA ASN A 281 17.11 13.06 32.92
C ASN A 281 17.44 13.95 31.71
N VAL A 282 16.46 14.73 31.27
CA VAL A 282 16.60 15.67 30.16
C VAL A 282 16.41 17.09 30.67
N THR A 283 17.37 17.97 30.40
CA THR A 283 17.28 19.40 30.63
C THR A 283 17.34 20.13 29.30
N PHE A 284 16.52 21.18 29.16
CA PHE A 284 16.49 21.97 27.92
C PHE A 284 17.25 23.30 28.17
N ASP A 285 18.04 23.71 27.18
CA ASP A 285 18.77 24.99 27.23
C ASP A 285 17.84 26.20 27.44
N ALA A 286 16.59 26.08 26.92
CA ALA A 286 15.56 27.11 27.09
C ALA A 286 15.02 27.20 28.56
N PHE A 287 15.08 26.08 29.30
CA PHE A 287 14.54 25.96 30.67
C PHE A 287 15.52 25.18 31.55
N PRO A 288 16.69 25.76 31.86
CA PRO A 288 17.78 25.05 32.56
C PRO A 288 17.46 24.67 34.02
N SER A 289 16.44 25.28 34.59
CA SER A 289 16.00 25.00 35.98
C SER A 289 15.03 23.78 36.06
N GLU A 290 14.52 23.32 34.95
CA GLU A 290 13.54 22.21 34.90
C GLU A 290 14.21 20.94 34.36
N THR A 291 13.98 19.85 35.07
CA THR A 291 14.46 18.52 34.65
C THR A 291 13.25 17.62 34.32
N TYR A 292 13.26 17.05 33.14
CA TYR A 292 12.23 16.14 32.67
C TYR A 292 12.77 14.72 32.69
N SER A 293 11.91 13.77 33.05
CA SER A 293 12.25 12.35 32.99
C SER A 293 11.89 11.78 31.61
N GLY A 294 12.85 11.12 30.98
CA GLY A 294 12.67 10.42 29.71
C GLY A 294 13.08 8.97 29.82
N VAL A 295 12.75 8.19 28.78
CA VAL A 295 13.14 6.77 28.66
C VAL A 295 13.80 6.56 27.30
N ILE A 296 14.91 5.83 27.27
CA ILE A 296 15.56 5.45 26.03
C ILE A 296 14.67 4.43 25.30
N THR A 297 14.05 4.87 24.22
CA THR A 297 13.13 4.02 23.43
C THR A 297 13.85 3.15 22.41
N LYS A 298 14.92 3.68 21.82
CA LYS A 298 15.66 2.99 20.78
C LYS A 298 17.15 3.38 20.83
N ILE A 299 17.99 2.39 20.63
CA ILE A 299 19.43 2.58 20.36
C ILE A 299 19.67 1.99 18.98
N SER A 300 20.22 2.76 18.05
CA SER A 300 20.55 2.28 16.72
C SER A 300 21.63 1.21 16.80
N SER A 301 21.50 0.16 16.02
CA SER A 301 22.53 -0.86 15.88
C SER A 301 23.57 -0.50 14.81
N GLN A 302 23.34 0.58 14.07
CA GLN A 302 24.23 1.04 12.99
C GLN A 302 24.92 2.33 13.43
N ALA A 303 26.23 2.32 13.45
CA ALA A 303 27.04 3.47 13.75
C ALA A 303 27.17 4.39 12.53
N GLU A 304 27.16 5.68 12.75
CA GLU A 304 27.31 6.72 11.72
C GLU A 304 28.55 7.56 12.00
N SER A 305 29.29 7.90 10.95
CA SER A 305 30.35 8.90 11.05
C SER A 305 29.73 10.29 10.99
N LYS A 306 30.02 11.10 11.99
CA LYS A 306 29.59 12.51 12.09
C LYS A 306 30.80 13.45 12.08
N PRO A 307 31.32 13.83 10.89
CA PRO A 307 32.53 14.67 10.78
C PRO A 307 32.39 16.03 11.48
N GLN A 308 31.13 16.49 11.71
CA GLN A 308 30.83 17.73 12.42
C GLN A 308 31.08 17.65 13.91
N LEU A 309 31.06 16.46 14.53
CA LEU A 309 31.33 16.26 15.95
C LEU A 309 32.78 15.81 16.16
N SER A 310 33.24 14.80 15.46
CA SER A 310 34.63 14.35 15.40
C SER A 310 34.81 13.29 14.30
N ASN A 311 36.05 12.83 14.08
CA ASN A 311 36.34 11.71 13.18
C ASN A 311 35.99 10.32 13.78
N ALA A 312 35.29 10.30 14.90
CA ALA A 312 34.84 9.08 15.58
C ALA A 312 33.49 8.58 15.05
N THR A 313 33.14 7.38 15.44
CA THR A 313 31.89 6.71 15.11
C THR A 313 30.89 6.93 16.24
N TYR A 314 29.68 7.29 15.91
CA TYR A 314 28.59 7.59 16.83
C TYR A 314 27.37 6.71 16.56
N PHE A 315 26.68 6.32 17.63
CA PHE A 315 25.38 5.66 17.58
C PHE A 315 24.28 6.67 17.87
N PRO A 316 23.28 6.80 16.97
CA PRO A 316 22.09 7.61 17.22
C PRO A 316 21.09 6.92 18.15
#